data_ceba53096d9343ed3565ebf2405df887
#
_entry.id   ceba53096d9343ed3565ebf2405df887
#
_cell.length_a   1.000
_cell.length_b   1.000
_cell.length_c   1.000
_cell.angle_alpha   90.00
_cell.angle_beta   90.00
_cell.angle_gamma   90.00
#
_symmetry.space_group_name_H-M   'P 1'
#
loop_
_entity.id
_entity.type
_entity.pdbx_description
1 polymer ?
#
loop_
_entity_poly.entity_id
_entity_poly.type
_entity_poly.pdbx_seq_one_letter_code
_entity_poly.pdbx_strand_id
1 'polypeptide(L)'
;MLFLVLLAPLQAPAQRRIVTLPFRSVNSLILVEASIDGRPVTLLVDTGANKTILNARSIGRVQLPVSQPVNQGPGIIGNALCLRVDVEIAHRFLFSQPVSVMNLEELSKSFQIPFDGLLGQDILNQFRSVRIDYKAHVIELEA
;
A
#
# COMPACT_ATOMS: atom_id res chain seq x y z
N MET A 1 -58.00 -15.86 13.93
CA MET A 1 -57.16 -15.29 12.87
C MET A 1 -55.96 -14.62 13.54
N LEU A 2 -54.84 -15.32 13.58
CA LEU A 2 -53.66 -14.91 14.32
C LEU A 2 -52.70 -14.17 13.36
N PHE A 3 -52.51 -12.86 13.54
CA PHE A 3 -51.57 -12.09 12.74
C PHE A 3 -50.16 -12.25 13.34
N LEU A 4 -49.31 -13.00 12.65
CA LEU A 4 -47.89 -13.10 12.96
C LEU A 4 -47.18 -11.88 12.38
N VAL A 5 -46.81 -10.88 13.21
CA VAL A 5 -46.00 -9.74 12.80
C VAL A 5 -44.53 -10.20 12.80
N LEU A 6 -43.98 -10.46 11.61
CA LEU A 6 -42.55 -10.69 11.43
C LEU A 6 -41.80 -9.34 11.63
N LEU A 7 -41.18 -9.15 12.78
CA LEU A 7 -40.21 -8.07 12.95
C LEU A 7 -38.92 -8.44 12.20
N ALA A 8 -38.68 -7.78 11.08
CA ALA A 8 -37.39 -7.82 10.41
C ALA A 8 -36.32 -7.18 11.31
N PRO A 9 -35.14 -7.79 11.51
CA PRO A 9 -34.08 -7.16 12.30
C PRO A 9 -33.62 -5.89 11.60
N LEU A 10 -33.67 -4.76 12.34
CA LEU A 10 -33.06 -3.52 11.91
C LEU A 10 -31.53 -3.75 11.83
N GLN A 11 -31.00 -3.90 10.63
CA GLN A 11 -29.55 -3.96 10.43
C GLN A 11 -28.98 -2.58 10.77
N ALA A 12 -28.20 -2.53 11.86
CA ALA A 12 -27.45 -1.33 12.20
C ALA A 12 -26.52 -0.97 11.02
N PRO A 13 -26.42 0.31 10.64
CA PRO A 13 -25.54 0.74 9.56
C PRO A 13 -24.12 0.28 9.86
N ALA A 14 -23.45 -0.36 8.89
CA ALA A 14 -22.07 -0.79 9.01
C ALA A 14 -21.23 0.42 9.41
N GLN A 15 -20.63 0.37 10.60
CA GLN A 15 -19.85 1.46 11.15
C GLN A 15 -18.62 1.68 10.24
N ARG A 16 -18.53 2.84 9.61
CA ARG A 16 -17.41 3.21 8.75
C ARG A 16 -16.12 3.19 9.59
N ARG A 17 -15.19 2.33 9.18
CA ARG A 17 -13.88 2.25 9.85
C ARG A 17 -12.89 3.12 9.09
N ILE A 18 -12.64 4.31 9.62
CA ILE A 18 -11.59 5.20 9.12
C ILE A 18 -10.35 4.99 9.97
N VAL A 19 -9.23 4.76 9.32
CA VAL A 19 -7.91 4.66 9.95
C VAL A 19 -7.02 5.75 9.38
N THR A 20 -6.26 6.41 10.23
CA THR A 20 -5.31 7.45 9.82
C THR A 20 -3.91 6.86 9.69
N LEU A 21 -3.25 7.18 8.58
CA LEU A 21 -1.85 6.87 8.30
C LEU A 21 -1.07 8.19 8.27
N PRO A 22 -0.22 8.46 9.26
CA PRO A 22 0.63 9.65 9.24
C PRO A 22 1.60 9.63 8.06
N PHE A 23 1.90 10.80 7.50
CA PHE A 23 2.89 10.91 6.44
C PHE A 23 3.87 12.06 6.68
N ARG A 24 5.06 11.96 6.08
CA ARG A 24 5.99 13.06 5.92
C ARG A 24 5.87 13.62 4.51
N SER A 25 5.85 14.93 4.39
CA SER A 25 5.93 15.61 3.08
C SER A 25 7.32 16.18 2.88
N VAL A 26 7.97 15.78 1.79
CA VAL A 26 9.30 16.28 1.39
C VAL A 26 9.22 16.61 -0.10
N ASN A 27 9.53 17.85 -0.46
CA ASN A 27 9.47 18.33 -1.87
C ASN A 27 8.10 18.01 -2.53
N SER A 28 7.00 18.19 -1.79
CA SER A 28 5.63 17.85 -2.22
C SER A 28 5.35 16.36 -2.45
N LEU A 29 6.29 15.49 -2.12
CA LEU A 29 6.11 14.04 -2.15
C LEU A 29 5.65 13.53 -0.78
N ILE A 30 4.84 12.49 -0.78
CA ILE A 30 4.25 11.89 0.42
C ILE A 30 4.98 10.59 0.73
N LEU A 31 5.58 10.52 1.92
CA LEU A 31 6.27 9.34 2.43
C LEU A 31 5.51 8.78 3.63
N VAL A 32 5.22 7.50 3.60
CA VAL A 32 4.54 6.76 4.68
C VAL A 32 5.43 5.63 5.21
N GLU A 33 5.29 5.35 6.50
CA GLU A 33 5.91 4.19 7.09
C GLU A 33 4.96 2.99 6.94
N ALA A 34 5.52 1.86 6.53
CA ALA A 34 4.83 0.60 6.33
C ALA A 34 5.73 -0.56 6.79
N SER A 35 5.26 -1.79 6.69
CA SER A 35 6.14 -2.94 6.80
C SER A 35 5.97 -3.91 5.65
N ILE A 36 7.05 -4.60 5.29
CA ILE A 36 7.06 -5.68 4.31
C ILE A 36 7.58 -6.94 5.03
N ASP A 37 6.74 -7.98 5.08
CA ASP A 37 7.03 -9.21 5.82
C ASP A 37 7.49 -8.91 7.27
N GLY A 38 6.81 -7.96 7.93
CA GLY A 38 7.10 -7.52 9.30
C GLY A 38 8.33 -6.60 9.44
N ARG A 39 8.96 -6.16 8.34
CA ARG A 39 10.14 -5.29 8.37
C ARG A 39 9.78 -3.87 7.98
N PRO A 40 10.21 -2.86 8.75
CA PRO A 40 9.86 -1.48 8.49
C PRO A 40 10.47 -0.98 7.19
N VAL A 41 9.65 -0.28 6.41
CA VAL A 41 10.03 0.35 5.14
C VAL A 41 9.37 1.72 5.02
N THR A 42 10.01 2.61 4.28
CA THR A 42 9.44 3.90 3.89
C THR A 42 8.97 3.82 2.44
N LEU A 43 7.70 4.05 2.20
CA LEU A 43 7.11 4.03 0.87
C LEU A 43 6.73 5.43 0.41
N LEU A 44 7.03 5.74 -0.86
CA LEU A 44 6.53 6.91 -1.54
C LEU A 44 5.12 6.62 -2.05
N VAL A 45 4.13 7.42 -1.66
CA VAL A 45 2.77 7.29 -2.16
C VAL A 45 2.70 7.82 -3.59
N ASP A 46 2.41 6.93 -4.54
CA ASP A 46 2.33 7.26 -5.95
C ASP A 46 0.98 6.84 -6.54
N THR A 47 0.05 7.79 -6.63
CA THR A 47 -1.28 7.57 -7.21
C THR A 47 -1.24 7.38 -8.74
N GLY A 48 -0.12 7.67 -9.38
CA GLY A 48 0.12 7.41 -10.79
C GLY A 48 0.65 6.00 -11.08
N ALA A 49 1.19 5.32 -10.07
CA ALA A 49 1.69 3.95 -10.21
C ALA A 49 0.55 2.94 -10.09
N ASN A 50 0.36 2.10 -11.11
CA ASN A 50 -0.67 1.04 -11.09
C ASN A 50 -0.34 -0.08 -10.10
N LYS A 51 0.95 -0.27 -9.78
CA LYS A 51 1.48 -1.34 -8.94
C LYS A 51 2.39 -0.80 -7.85
N THR A 52 2.34 -1.46 -6.71
CA THR A 52 3.33 -1.29 -5.65
C THR A 52 4.65 -1.91 -6.10
N ILE A 53 5.74 -1.16 -5.90
CA ILE A 53 7.08 -1.50 -6.38
C ILE A 53 8.04 -1.39 -5.20
N LEU A 54 8.87 -2.41 -5.00
CA LEU A 54 9.98 -2.36 -4.05
C LEU A 54 11.29 -1.98 -4.73
N ASN A 55 12.08 -1.15 -4.06
CA ASN A 55 13.42 -0.83 -4.53
C ASN A 55 14.34 -2.07 -4.35
N ALA A 56 14.99 -2.49 -5.42
CA ALA A 56 15.91 -3.63 -5.42
C ALA A 56 16.99 -3.53 -4.31
N ARG A 57 17.46 -2.31 -4.03
CA ARG A 57 18.41 -2.04 -2.94
C ARG A 57 17.84 -2.39 -1.56
N SER A 58 16.55 -2.18 -1.35
CA SER A 58 15.90 -2.42 -0.07
C SER A 58 15.70 -3.91 0.21
N ILE A 59 15.59 -4.74 -0.84
CA ILE A 59 15.42 -6.18 -0.69
C ILE A 59 16.61 -6.81 0.03
N GLY A 60 17.83 -6.50 -0.37
CA GLY A 60 19.04 -7.00 0.30
C GLY A 60 19.10 -6.54 1.77
N ARG A 61 18.66 -5.32 2.06
CA ARG A 61 18.63 -4.74 3.40
C ARG A 61 17.56 -5.38 4.28
N VAL A 62 16.38 -5.63 3.73
CA VAL A 62 15.26 -6.25 4.48
C VAL A 62 15.28 -7.77 4.45
N GLN A 63 16.29 -8.39 3.81
CA GLN A 63 16.49 -9.86 3.74
C GLN A 63 15.19 -10.60 3.40
N LEU A 64 14.44 -10.10 2.42
CA LEU A 64 13.22 -10.77 1.97
C LEU A 64 13.58 -12.12 1.33
N PRO A 65 12.84 -13.19 1.62
CA PRO A 65 13.03 -14.45 0.92
C PRO A 65 12.74 -14.22 -0.57
N VAL A 66 13.69 -14.61 -1.43
CA VAL A 66 13.48 -14.57 -2.88
C VAL A 66 12.47 -15.66 -3.22
N SER A 67 11.20 -15.30 -3.32
CA SER A 67 10.18 -16.20 -3.84
C SER A 67 10.34 -16.33 -5.34
N GLN A 68 9.95 -17.49 -5.89
CA GLN A 68 10.00 -17.76 -7.33
C GLN A 68 9.44 -16.58 -8.15
N PRO A 69 10.04 -16.23 -9.29
CA PRO A 69 9.53 -15.16 -10.15
C PRO A 69 8.09 -15.48 -10.56
N VAL A 70 7.17 -14.58 -10.25
CA VAL A 70 5.79 -14.69 -10.70
C VAL A 70 5.75 -14.18 -12.14
N ASN A 71 5.28 -14.99 -13.08
CA ASN A 71 5.07 -14.57 -14.45
C ASN A 71 4.14 -13.35 -14.49
N GLN A 72 4.66 -12.23 -14.97
CA GLN A 72 3.93 -10.99 -15.08
C GLN A 72 3.08 -11.02 -16.34
N GLY A 73 1.81 -10.57 -16.20
CA GLY A 73 0.93 -10.36 -17.35
C GLY A 73 1.49 -9.30 -18.31
N PRO A 74 0.91 -9.19 -19.52
CA PRO A 74 1.38 -8.27 -20.55
C PRO A 74 1.28 -6.81 -20.04
N GLY A 75 2.40 -6.07 -20.09
CA GLY A 75 2.44 -4.63 -19.77
C GLY A 75 3.64 -4.15 -18.95
N ILE A 76 4.50 -5.04 -18.45
CA ILE A 76 5.71 -4.63 -17.74
C ILE A 76 6.91 -4.80 -18.65
N ILE A 77 7.53 -3.67 -18.99
CA ILE A 77 8.75 -3.63 -19.82
C ILE A 77 9.93 -4.01 -18.93
N GLY A 78 10.55 -5.16 -19.20
CA GLY A 78 11.77 -5.62 -18.56
C GLY A 78 11.59 -6.84 -17.66
N ASN A 79 12.68 -7.52 -17.34
CA ASN A 79 12.74 -8.65 -16.41
C ASN A 79 12.61 -8.16 -14.97
N ALA A 80 11.43 -7.62 -14.59
CA ALA A 80 11.19 -7.23 -13.21
C ALA A 80 10.99 -8.49 -12.37
N LEU A 81 11.78 -8.62 -11.31
CA LEU A 81 11.56 -9.65 -10.30
C LEU A 81 10.24 -9.33 -9.59
N CYS A 82 9.39 -10.33 -9.43
CA CYS A 82 8.15 -10.22 -8.67
C CYS A 82 8.28 -11.07 -7.41
N LEU A 83 7.99 -10.46 -6.27
CA LEU A 83 7.97 -11.15 -4.97
C LEU A 83 6.56 -11.14 -4.41
N ARG A 84 6.12 -12.25 -3.82
CA ARG A 84 4.92 -12.27 -3.01
C ARG A 84 5.32 -11.91 -1.59
N VAL A 85 4.75 -10.84 -1.09
CA VAL A 85 5.06 -10.28 0.24
C VAL A 85 3.78 -9.87 0.96
N ASP A 86 3.88 -9.74 2.27
CA ASP A 86 2.85 -9.16 3.11
C ASP A 86 3.19 -7.68 3.33
N VAL A 87 2.37 -6.79 2.75
CA VAL A 87 2.47 -5.34 2.93
C VAL A 87 1.52 -4.93 4.06
N GLU A 88 2.05 -4.41 5.15
CA GLU A 88 1.25 -3.90 6.26
C GLU A 88 1.26 -2.37 6.26
N ILE A 89 0.07 -1.77 6.33
CA ILE A 89 -0.14 -0.32 6.34
C ILE A 89 -0.93 0.09 7.58
N ALA A 90 -0.52 1.18 8.20
CA ALA A 90 -1.14 1.75 9.41
C ALA A 90 -1.22 0.75 10.57
N HIS A 91 -0.32 -0.25 10.64
CA HIS A 91 -0.31 -1.33 11.62
C HIS A 91 -1.65 -2.06 11.75
N ARG A 92 -2.44 -2.10 10.68
CA ARG A 92 -3.80 -2.62 10.69
C ARG A 92 -4.22 -3.37 9.44
N PHE A 93 -3.77 -2.91 8.29
CA PHE A 93 -4.14 -3.50 7.01
C PHE A 93 -3.00 -4.33 6.46
N LEU A 94 -3.24 -5.62 6.26
CA LEU A 94 -2.28 -6.56 5.72
C LEU A 94 -2.74 -7.01 4.33
N PHE A 95 -1.87 -6.82 3.33
CA PHE A 95 -2.12 -7.17 1.93
C PHE A 95 -1.07 -8.18 1.46
N SER A 96 -1.47 -9.44 1.34
CA SER A 96 -0.64 -10.49 0.74
C SER A 96 -0.76 -10.46 -0.78
N GLN A 97 0.25 -9.92 -1.47
CA GLN A 97 0.19 -9.76 -2.91
C GLN A 97 1.56 -9.82 -3.60
N PRO A 98 1.58 -10.08 -4.91
CA PRO A 98 2.80 -9.92 -5.68
C PRO A 98 3.15 -8.44 -5.83
N VAL A 99 4.40 -8.08 -5.56
CA VAL A 99 4.95 -6.74 -5.81
C VAL A 99 6.11 -6.84 -6.78
N SER A 100 6.27 -5.83 -7.63
CA SER A 100 7.40 -5.75 -8.54
C SER A 100 8.63 -5.23 -7.81
N VAL A 101 9.80 -5.70 -8.22
CA VAL A 101 11.09 -5.21 -7.72
C VAL A 101 11.82 -4.52 -8.84
N MET A 102 12.18 -3.26 -8.64
CA MET A 102 12.88 -2.45 -9.63
C MET A 102 14.02 -1.67 -8.95
N ASN A 103 15.01 -1.29 -9.75
CA ASN A 103 16.00 -0.33 -9.29
C ASN A 103 15.39 1.08 -9.33
N LEU A 104 15.13 1.66 -8.15
CA LEU A 104 14.58 3.00 -7.99
C LEU A 104 15.63 4.02 -7.54
N GLU A 105 16.93 3.70 -7.65
CA GLU A 105 17.99 4.58 -7.16
C GLU A 105 18.06 5.91 -7.92
N GLU A 106 17.90 5.88 -9.24
CA GLU A 106 17.90 7.11 -10.04
C GLU A 106 16.70 8.00 -9.70
N LEU A 107 15.54 7.40 -9.43
CA LEU A 107 14.35 8.13 -8.98
C LEU A 107 14.58 8.73 -7.59
N SER A 108 15.14 7.95 -6.67
CA SER A 108 15.49 8.40 -5.32
C SER A 108 16.52 9.55 -5.35
N LYS A 109 17.52 9.47 -6.20
CA LYS A 109 18.51 10.54 -6.41
C LYS A 109 17.87 11.80 -7.01
N SER A 110 16.98 11.65 -8.00
CA SER A 110 16.33 12.80 -8.63
C SER A 110 15.43 13.56 -7.67
N PHE A 111 14.78 12.86 -6.74
CA PHE A 111 13.99 13.46 -5.68
C PHE A 111 14.81 13.90 -4.47
N GLN A 112 16.07 13.46 -4.37
CA GLN A 112 16.95 13.66 -3.21
C GLN A 112 16.34 13.11 -1.91
N ILE A 113 15.56 12.04 -2.00
CA ILE A 113 14.86 11.41 -0.89
C ILE A 113 15.08 9.90 -0.95
N PRO A 114 15.60 9.28 0.11
CA PRO A 114 15.65 7.83 0.19
C PRO A 114 14.27 7.25 0.49
N PHE A 115 13.88 6.23 -0.27
CA PHE A 115 12.67 5.43 -0.01
C PHE A 115 12.89 3.98 -0.46
N ASP A 116 12.09 3.08 0.11
CA ASP A 116 12.23 1.64 -0.09
C ASP A 116 11.31 1.10 -1.18
N GLY A 117 10.36 1.89 -1.63
CA GLY A 117 9.43 1.51 -2.67
C GLY A 117 8.37 2.56 -2.94
N LEU A 118 7.49 2.24 -3.90
CA LEU A 118 6.31 3.03 -4.25
C LEU A 118 5.06 2.30 -3.77
N LEU A 119 4.16 2.99 -3.10
CA LEU A 119 2.84 2.50 -2.76
C LEU A 119 1.88 2.87 -3.88
N GLY A 120 1.46 1.88 -4.66
CA GLY A 120 0.66 2.06 -5.86
C GLY A 120 -0.84 1.86 -5.67
N GLN A 121 -1.57 2.01 -6.77
CA GLN A 121 -3.03 1.89 -6.78
C GLN A 121 -3.54 0.49 -6.49
N ASP A 122 -2.76 -0.55 -6.73
CA ASP A 122 -3.12 -1.93 -6.40
C ASP A 122 -3.42 -2.15 -4.91
N ILE A 123 -2.81 -1.35 -4.02
CA ILE A 123 -3.12 -1.32 -2.60
C ILE A 123 -4.12 -0.21 -2.29
N LEU A 124 -3.91 1.01 -2.79
CA LEU A 124 -4.77 2.14 -2.48
C LEU A 124 -6.22 1.91 -2.89
N ASN A 125 -6.48 1.23 -4.02
CA ASN A 125 -7.83 0.90 -4.50
C ASN A 125 -8.53 -0.21 -3.70
N GLN A 126 -7.88 -0.84 -2.73
CA GLN A 126 -8.52 -1.80 -1.83
C GLN A 126 -9.30 -1.09 -0.71
N PHE A 127 -9.07 0.20 -0.53
CA PHE A 127 -9.85 1.04 0.37
C PHE A 127 -11.06 1.63 -0.37
N ARG A 128 -12.16 1.77 0.35
CA ARG A 128 -13.37 2.42 -0.16
C ARG A 128 -13.12 3.89 -0.50
N SER A 129 -12.34 4.56 0.34
CA SER A 129 -11.85 5.91 0.07
C SER A 129 -10.47 6.12 0.67
N VAL A 130 -9.68 6.94 -0.01
CA VAL A 130 -8.35 7.40 0.42
C VAL A 130 -8.39 8.93 0.36
N ARG A 131 -8.29 9.59 1.50
CA ARG A 131 -8.29 11.04 1.60
C ARG A 131 -6.98 11.54 2.18
N ILE A 132 -6.30 12.44 1.47
CA ILE A 132 -5.04 13.04 1.91
C ILE A 132 -5.33 14.40 2.53
N ASP A 133 -5.05 14.53 3.82
CA ASP A 133 -5.10 15.81 4.54
C ASP A 133 -3.68 16.35 4.70
N TYR A 134 -3.31 17.26 3.82
CA TYR A 134 -1.98 17.89 3.84
C TYR A 134 -1.78 18.80 5.04
N LYS A 135 -2.84 19.36 5.61
CA LYS A 135 -2.75 20.24 6.78
C LYS A 135 -2.50 19.44 8.05
N ALA A 136 -3.16 18.30 8.19
CA ALA A 136 -2.98 17.38 9.31
C ALA A 136 -1.82 16.40 9.11
N HIS A 137 -1.23 16.32 7.91
CA HIS A 137 -0.22 15.34 7.53
C HIS A 137 -0.66 13.89 7.77
N VAL A 138 -1.91 13.59 7.38
CA VAL A 138 -2.46 12.22 7.49
C VAL A 138 -3.17 11.81 6.20
N ILE A 139 -3.14 10.52 5.92
CA ILE A 139 -4.00 9.86 4.94
C ILE A 139 -5.09 9.15 5.72
N GLU A 140 -6.34 9.44 5.41
CA GLU A 140 -7.49 8.74 5.95
C GLU A 140 -7.85 7.59 5.01
N LEU A 141 -7.87 6.38 5.53
CA LEU A 141 -8.18 5.14 4.84
C LEU A 141 -9.52 4.61 5.34
N GLU A 142 -10.53 4.57 4.49
CA GLU A 142 -11.84 3.97 4.79
C GLU A 142 -11.89 2.55 4.22
N ALA A 143 -12.06 1.54 5.08
CA ALA A 143 -12.17 0.13 4.71
C ALA A 143 -13.63 -0.29 4.47
#